data_aa20a67cbcd8a9cb00e985446366cab3
#
_entry.id   aa20a67cbcd8a9cb00e985446366cab3
#
_cell.length_a   1.000
_cell.length_b   1.000
_cell.length_c   1.000
_cell.angle_alpha   90.00
_cell.angle_beta   90.00
_cell.angle_gamma   90.00
#
_symmetry.space_group_name_H-M   'P 1'
#
loop_
_entity.id
_entity.type
_entity.pdbx_description
1 polymer ?
#
loop_
_entity_poly.entity_id
_entity_poly.type
_entity_poly.pdbx_seq_one_letter_code
_entity_poly.pdbx_strand_id
1 'polypeptide(L)'
;MIRRGSTLERSLLLKFMQRTYQDLFPNEDFSHLEQTVKQYFSSDTPLWWVEEEGEQGDKGTRGQGDKGNNYTQFPIPNSQFPIACLWVGNAIDQVQGNRHAHIFILYVVPEHRRRGIGTALMRYVENWAIQRGDRQIGLQVFQSNKPALNLYNQLGYQTQSLWMVKFLSAEK
;
A
#
# COMPACT_ATOMS: atom_id res chain seq x y z
N MET A 1 8.25 2.72 -11.85
CA MET A 1 8.48 1.24 -11.87
C MET A 1 7.81 0.58 -10.67
N ILE A 2 7.22 -0.65 -10.82
CA ILE A 2 6.71 -1.45 -9.70
C ILE A 2 7.83 -2.37 -9.20
N ARG A 3 8.15 -2.32 -7.91
CA ARG A 3 9.12 -3.25 -7.29
C ARG A 3 8.52 -4.00 -6.10
N ARG A 4 9.08 -5.18 -5.82
CA ARG A 4 8.76 -5.93 -4.61
C ARG A 4 9.35 -5.23 -3.39
N GLY A 5 8.55 -5.10 -2.32
CA GLY A 5 9.00 -4.63 -1.02
C GLY A 5 9.69 -5.72 -0.22
N SER A 6 10.59 -5.29 0.68
CA SER A 6 11.28 -6.13 1.65
C SER A 6 10.57 -6.10 3.00
N THR A 7 10.68 -7.18 3.78
CA THR A 7 10.20 -7.22 5.18
C THR A 7 10.91 -6.20 6.10
N LEU A 8 12.03 -5.65 5.67
CA LEU A 8 12.74 -4.57 6.36
C LEU A 8 12.05 -3.21 6.22
N GLU A 9 11.14 -3.06 5.26
CA GLU A 9 10.43 -1.80 4.99
C GLU A 9 9.14 -1.62 5.83
N ARG A 10 9.07 -2.32 6.97
CA ARG A 10 7.92 -2.27 7.88
C ARG A 10 7.52 -0.85 8.30
N SER A 11 8.50 -0.03 8.65
CA SER A 11 8.25 1.36 9.08
C SER A 11 7.70 2.23 7.94
N LEU A 12 8.12 1.96 6.70
CA LEU A 12 7.61 2.64 5.53
C LEU A 12 6.16 2.21 5.23
N LEU A 13 5.87 0.91 5.30
CA LEU A 13 4.51 0.39 5.17
C LEU A 13 3.58 1.01 6.22
N LEU A 14 4.01 1.08 7.49
CA LEU A 14 3.22 1.69 8.55
C LEU A 14 2.87 3.16 8.24
N LYS A 15 3.83 3.95 7.74
CA LYS A 15 3.58 5.34 7.33
C LYS A 15 2.53 5.43 6.22
N PHE A 16 2.58 4.53 5.24
CA PHE A 16 1.59 4.50 4.16
C PHE A 16 0.22 4.08 4.66
N MET A 17 0.13 3.10 5.57
CA MET A 17 -1.12 2.74 6.23
C MET A 17 -1.74 3.91 7.00
N GLN A 18 -0.94 4.57 7.83
CA GLN A 18 -1.40 5.72 8.59
C GLN A 18 -1.94 6.82 7.67
N ARG A 19 -1.23 7.17 6.60
CA ARG A 19 -1.69 8.14 5.60
C ARG A 19 -3.01 7.73 4.95
N THR A 20 -3.18 6.45 4.63
CA THR A 20 -4.42 5.94 4.02
C THR A 20 -5.63 6.21 4.90
N TYR A 21 -5.51 5.94 6.20
CA TYR A 21 -6.60 6.15 7.15
C TYR A 21 -6.77 7.62 7.52
N GLN A 22 -5.68 8.39 7.63
CA GLN A 22 -5.73 9.83 7.88
C GLN A 22 -6.42 10.61 6.76
N ASP A 23 -6.26 10.20 5.51
CA ASP A 23 -6.98 10.80 4.38
C ASP A 23 -8.51 10.64 4.50
N LEU A 24 -8.97 9.56 5.14
CA LEU A 24 -10.40 9.26 5.34
C LEU A 24 -10.93 9.77 6.68
N PHE A 25 -10.10 9.79 7.72
CA PHE A 25 -10.43 10.08 9.10
C PHE A 25 -9.36 10.97 9.74
N PRO A 26 -9.27 12.26 9.36
CA PRO A 26 -8.12 13.11 9.70
C PRO A 26 -7.95 13.41 11.20
N ASN A 27 -9.00 13.20 12.00
CA ASN A 27 -8.99 13.50 13.45
C ASN A 27 -8.75 12.27 14.34
N GLU A 28 -8.50 11.10 13.73
CA GLU A 28 -8.32 9.84 14.48
C GLU A 28 -6.84 9.53 14.71
N ASP A 29 -6.55 8.81 15.81
CA ASP A 29 -5.22 8.28 16.08
C ASP A 29 -5.07 6.87 15.49
N PHE A 30 -4.02 6.68 14.70
CA PHE A 30 -3.71 5.43 14.00
C PHE A 30 -2.45 4.74 14.54
N SER A 31 -2.02 5.05 15.76
CA SER A 31 -0.86 4.41 16.40
C SER A 31 -1.02 2.89 16.52
N HIS A 32 -2.23 2.40 16.72
CA HIS A 32 -2.56 0.96 16.77
C HIS A 32 -2.23 0.18 15.49
N LEU A 33 -2.08 0.84 14.34
CA LEU A 33 -1.71 0.20 13.08
C LEU A 33 -0.31 -0.43 13.11
N GLU A 34 0.56 0.03 14.01
CA GLU A 34 1.86 -0.62 14.24
C GLU A 34 1.69 -2.08 14.63
N GLN A 35 0.73 -2.36 15.51
CA GLN A 35 0.42 -3.73 15.92
C GLN A 35 -0.10 -4.56 14.75
N THR A 36 -0.93 -3.99 13.89
CA THR A 36 -1.45 -4.65 12.67
C THR A 36 -0.29 -5.03 11.74
N VAL A 37 0.61 -4.10 11.45
CA VAL A 37 1.78 -4.37 10.61
C VAL A 37 2.68 -5.43 11.25
N LYS A 38 2.91 -5.34 12.56
CA LYS A 38 3.72 -6.32 13.29
C LYS A 38 3.15 -7.73 13.21
N GLN A 39 1.83 -7.85 13.28
CA GLN A 39 1.13 -9.14 13.29
C GLN A 39 1.03 -9.78 11.90
N TYR A 40 0.77 -8.99 10.87
CA TYR A 40 0.40 -9.52 9.54
C TYR A 40 1.47 -9.36 8.46
N PHE A 41 2.45 -8.46 8.64
CA PHE A 41 3.46 -8.24 7.63
C PHE A 41 4.61 -9.24 7.74
N SER A 42 4.73 -10.09 6.73
CA SER A 42 5.73 -11.17 6.65
C SER A 42 6.17 -11.39 5.19
N SER A 43 7.05 -12.36 4.98
CA SER A 43 7.42 -12.82 3.63
C SER A 43 6.25 -13.35 2.81
N ASP A 44 5.22 -13.88 3.50
CA ASP A 44 4.03 -14.49 2.87
C ASP A 44 2.94 -13.48 2.52
N THR A 45 3.10 -12.22 2.98
CA THR A 45 2.19 -11.13 2.69
C THR A 45 2.87 -10.07 1.83
N PRO A 46 2.88 -10.26 0.51
CA PRO A 46 3.66 -9.44 -0.40
C PRO A 46 3.28 -7.96 -0.39
N LEU A 47 4.32 -7.15 -0.47
CA LEU A 47 4.24 -5.71 -0.60
C LEU A 47 4.88 -5.29 -1.91
N TRP A 48 4.25 -4.37 -2.63
CA TRP A 48 4.81 -3.72 -3.82
C TRP A 48 4.78 -2.21 -3.65
N TRP A 49 5.84 -1.60 -4.13
CA TRP A 49 6.02 -0.15 -4.19
C TRP A 49 5.99 0.33 -5.64
N VAL A 50 5.49 1.52 -5.86
CA VAL A 50 5.71 2.25 -7.11
C VAL A 50 6.69 3.38 -6.82
N GLU A 51 7.78 3.41 -7.56
CA GLU A 51 8.76 4.47 -7.53
C GLU A 51 8.63 5.32 -8.80
N GLU A 52 8.81 6.63 -8.65
CA GLU A 52 8.91 7.53 -9.78
C GLU A 52 10.25 7.26 -10.50
N GLU A 53 10.23 7.20 -11.82
CA GLU A 53 11.47 7.14 -12.59
C GLU A 53 12.13 8.50 -12.48
N GLY A 54 13.27 8.57 -11.78
CA GLY A 54 14.07 9.78 -11.73
C GLY A 54 14.59 10.10 -13.12
N GLU A 55 14.41 11.31 -13.56
CA GLU A 55 15.19 11.83 -14.69
C GLU A 55 16.67 11.60 -14.38
N GLN A 56 17.36 10.84 -15.24
CA GLN A 56 18.81 10.74 -15.20
C GLN A 56 19.38 12.14 -15.44
N GLY A 57 19.59 12.88 -14.34
CA GLY A 57 20.31 14.13 -14.38
C GLY A 57 21.68 13.90 -14.97
N ASP A 58 21.90 14.53 -16.10
CA ASP A 58 23.16 14.67 -16.84
C ASP A 58 24.33 14.88 -15.86
N LYS A 59 25.38 14.05 -16.02
CA LYS A 59 26.64 14.21 -15.29
C LYS A 59 27.36 15.46 -15.79
N GLY A 60 27.07 16.59 -15.17
CA GLY A 60 27.69 17.87 -15.39
C GLY A 60 28.62 18.27 -14.25
N THR A 61 29.90 18.11 -14.47
CA THR A 61 31.07 18.91 -14.04
C THR A 61 31.41 19.10 -12.55
N ARG A 62 32.66 18.72 -12.28
CA ARG A 62 33.51 19.00 -11.13
C ARG A 62 33.39 20.43 -10.59
N GLY A 63 33.24 20.58 -9.28
CA GLY A 63 33.55 21.76 -8.48
C GLY A 63 34.27 21.34 -7.22
N GLN A 64 35.50 21.86 -7.08
CA GLN A 64 36.51 21.56 -6.07
C GLN A 64 36.24 22.35 -4.77
N GLY A 65 36.38 21.68 -3.60
CA GLY A 65 36.82 22.30 -2.33
C GLY A 65 35.72 22.70 -1.34
N ASP A 66 35.58 22.05 -0.21
CA ASP A 66 36.06 22.55 1.09
C ASP A 66 35.97 21.48 2.19
N LYS A 67 36.88 21.62 3.18
CA LYS A 67 37.13 20.66 4.27
C LYS A 67 36.18 20.90 5.45
N GLY A 68 35.70 19.80 6.05
CA GLY A 68 35.39 19.77 7.49
C GLY A 68 33.95 19.38 7.87
N ASN A 69 33.68 18.16 8.12
CA ASN A 69 33.23 17.58 9.39
C ASN A 69 32.80 16.12 9.19
N ASN A 70 33.42 15.24 9.97
CA ASN A 70 33.13 13.83 10.07
C ASN A 70 31.77 13.61 10.73
N TYR A 71 30.74 13.37 9.90
CA TYR A 71 29.67 12.44 10.25
C TYR A 71 29.58 11.44 9.12
N THR A 72 29.80 10.16 9.43
CA THR A 72 29.63 9.03 8.53
C THR A 72 28.18 8.98 8.07
N GLN A 73 27.86 9.76 7.05
CA GLN A 73 26.66 9.55 6.24
C GLN A 73 26.93 8.30 5.41
N PHE A 74 26.29 7.20 5.81
CA PHE A 74 26.06 6.12 4.86
C PHE A 74 25.34 6.75 3.65
N PRO A 75 25.83 6.60 2.43
CA PRO A 75 25.12 7.09 1.27
C PRO A 75 23.83 6.30 1.18
N ILE A 76 22.72 6.92 1.58
CA ILE A 76 21.41 6.44 1.20
C ILE A 76 21.39 6.61 -0.31
N PRO A 77 21.31 5.54 -1.12
CA PRO A 77 21.12 5.70 -2.55
C PRO A 77 19.90 6.61 -2.71
N ASN A 78 19.92 7.47 -3.69
CA ASN A 78 18.92 8.47 -4.03
C ASN A 78 17.53 7.80 -4.14
N SER A 79 16.98 7.38 -3.01
CA SER A 79 15.70 6.67 -2.92
C SER A 79 14.62 7.72 -2.88
N GLN A 80 14.11 8.04 -4.06
CA GLN A 80 12.83 8.70 -4.17
C GLN A 80 11.84 7.90 -3.33
N PHE A 81 11.13 8.60 -2.44
CA PHE A 81 10.07 7.96 -1.64
C PHE A 81 9.07 7.32 -2.60
N PRO A 82 8.59 6.10 -2.32
CA PRO A 82 7.56 5.49 -3.14
C PRO A 82 6.33 6.39 -3.23
N ILE A 83 5.75 6.45 -4.43
CA ILE A 83 4.55 7.24 -4.70
C ILE A 83 3.26 6.44 -4.54
N ALA A 84 3.37 5.12 -4.42
CA ALA A 84 2.24 4.24 -4.14
C ALA A 84 2.70 2.92 -3.51
N CYS A 85 1.77 2.26 -2.83
CA CYS A 85 1.97 0.91 -2.33
C CYS A 85 0.73 0.03 -2.52
N LEU A 86 0.98 -1.28 -2.58
CA LEU A 86 -0.01 -2.33 -2.53
C LEU A 86 0.49 -3.44 -1.60
N TRP A 87 -0.23 -3.70 -0.51
CA TRP A 87 0.06 -4.79 0.41
C TRP A 87 -1.07 -5.82 0.39
N VAL A 88 -0.70 -7.09 0.28
CA VAL A 88 -1.63 -8.19 0.10
C VAL A 88 -1.36 -9.28 1.12
N GLY A 89 -2.41 -9.85 1.65
CA GLY A 89 -2.37 -11.04 2.49
C GLY A 89 -3.14 -12.20 1.88
N ASN A 90 -3.48 -13.14 2.75
CA ASN A 90 -4.27 -14.32 2.39
C ASN A 90 -5.56 -14.32 3.21
N ALA A 91 -6.65 -14.71 2.57
CA ALA A 91 -7.91 -15.01 3.21
C ALA A 91 -8.44 -16.38 2.76
N ILE A 92 -9.37 -16.91 3.51
CA ILE A 92 -10.07 -18.15 3.18
C ILE A 92 -11.52 -17.80 2.87
N ASP A 93 -11.99 -18.21 1.70
CA ASP A 93 -13.40 -18.14 1.37
C ASP A 93 -14.19 -19.07 2.28
N GLN A 94 -15.13 -18.51 3.03
CA GLN A 94 -15.90 -19.28 4.02
C GLN A 94 -16.95 -20.21 3.39
N VAL A 95 -17.28 -19.99 2.13
CA VAL A 95 -18.28 -20.81 1.42
C VAL A 95 -17.60 -22.00 0.73
N GLN A 96 -16.47 -21.76 0.08
CA GLN A 96 -15.77 -22.78 -0.71
C GLN A 96 -14.49 -23.31 -0.05
N GLY A 97 -14.02 -22.69 1.02
CA GLY A 97 -12.80 -23.07 1.74
C GLY A 97 -11.51 -22.80 0.98
N ASN A 98 -11.55 -22.11 -0.14
CA ASN A 98 -10.37 -21.83 -0.95
C ASN A 98 -9.60 -20.61 -0.42
N ARG A 99 -8.27 -20.72 -0.41
CA ARG A 99 -7.40 -19.57 -0.16
C ARG A 99 -7.47 -18.61 -1.35
N HIS A 100 -7.45 -17.32 -1.05
CA HIS A 100 -7.37 -16.27 -2.06
C HIS A 100 -6.54 -15.07 -1.58
N ALA A 101 -6.09 -14.26 -2.52
CA ALA A 101 -5.45 -12.98 -2.21
C ALA A 101 -6.46 -12.01 -1.57
N HIS A 102 -6.01 -11.31 -0.52
CA HIS A 102 -6.76 -10.24 0.12
C HIS A 102 -5.93 -8.97 0.18
N ILE A 103 -6.41 -7.90 -0.46
CA ILE A 103 -5.71 -6.61 -0.47
C ILE A 103 -5.97 -5.93 0.88
N PHE A 104 -4.90 -5.71 1.65
CA PHE A 104 -4.96 -4.97 2.92
C PHE A 104 -4.91 -3.46 2.69
N ILE A 105 -4.10 -3.02 1.73
CA ILE A 105 -3.94 -1.60 1.42
C ILE A 105 -3.58 -1.43 -0.05
N LEU A 106 -4.21 -0.45 -0.68
CA LEU A 106 -3.80 0.17 -1.93
C LEU A 106 -3.78 1.68 -1.68
N TYR A 107 -2.63 2.30 -1.76
CA TYR A 107 -2.49 3.73 -1.57
C TYR A 107 -1.64 4.36 -2.66
N VAL A 108 -2.10 5.50 -3.15
CA VAL A 108 -1.36 6.38 -4.06
C VAL A 108 -1.30 7.76 -3.41
N VAL A 109 -0.11 8.34 -3.30
CA VAL A 109 0.05 9.68 -2.73
C VAL A 109 -0.78 10.68 -3.52
N PRO A 110 -1.41 11.68 -2.87
CA PRO A 110 -2.39 12.57 -3.50
C PRO A 110 -1.90 13.20 -4.80
N GLU A 111 -0.67 13.67 -4.85
CA GLU A 111 -0.06 14.39 -5.98
C GLU A 111 0.10 13.50 -7.23
N HIS A 112 0.05 12.18 -7.05
CA HIS A 112 0.22 11.18 -8.12
C HIS A 112 -1.08 10.44 -8.46
N ARG A 113 -2.21 10.82 -7.87
CA ARG A 113 -3.53 10.23 -8.17
C ARG A 113 -3.99 10.63 -9.58
N ARG A 114 -4.96 9.89 -10.11
CA ARG A 114 -5.58 10.09 -11.44
C ARG A 114 -4.61 9.91 -12.62
N ARG A 115 -3.47 9.28 -12.41
CA ARG A 115 -2.47 8.93 -13.42
C ARG A 115 -2.47 7.43 -13.79
N GLY A 116 -3.50 6.69 -13.43
CA GLY A 116 -3.61 5.25 -13.73
C GLY A 116 -2.80 4.33 -12.80
N ILE A 117 -2.06 4.86 -11.80
CA ILE A 117 -1.19 4.06 -10.92
C ILE A 117 -1.99 3.00 -10.16
N GLY A 118 -3.13 3.37 -9.57
CA GLY A 118 -4.01 2.42 -8.88
C GLY A 118 -4.48 1.30 -9.78
N THR A 119 -4.88 1.61 -11.00
CA THR A 119 -5.28 0.62 -12.01
C THR A 119 -4.13 -0.31 -12.37
N ALA A 120 -2.92 0.22 -12.56
CA ALA A 120 -1.74 -0.58 -12.87
C ALA A 120 -1.39 -1.55 -11.73
N LEU A 121 -1.43 -1.09 -10.47
CA LEU A 121 -1.20 -1.94 -9.30
C LEU A 121 -2.26 -3.04 -9.18
N MET A 122 -3.53 -2.71 -9.40
CA MET A 122 -4.61 -3.70 -9.33
C MET A 122 -4.44 -4.77 -10.41
N ARG A 123 -4.18 -4.40 -11.65
CA ARG A 123 -3.90 -5.37 -12.72
C ARG A 123 -2.65 -6.22 -12.43
N TYR A 124 -1.64 -5.61 -11.84
CA TYR A 124 -0.43 -6.33 -11.45
C TYR A 124 -0.74 -7.43 -10.41
N VAL A 125 -1.49 -7.11 -9.37
CA VAL A 125 -1.84 -8.08 -8.32
C VAL A 125 -2.84 -9.13 -8.80
N GLU A 126 -3.75 -8.78 -9.69
CA GLU A 126 -4.66 -9.74 -10.34
C GLU A 126 -3.88 -10.80 -11.12
N ASN A 127 -2.92 -10.38 -11.93
CA ASN A 127 -2.04 -11.29 -12.66
C ASN A 127 -1.20 -12.16 -11.72
N TRP A 128 -0.67 -11.58 -10.64
CA TRP A 128 0.07 -12.33 -9.63
C TRP A 128 -0.83 -13.37 -8.93
N ALA A 129 -2.06 -13.03 -8.58
CA ALA A 129 -3.02 -13.93 -7.95
C ALA A 129 -3.41 -15.09 -8.89
N ILE A 130 -3.63 -14.81 -10.18
CA ILE A 130 -3.89 -15.82 -11.22
C ILE A 130 -2.71 -16.80 -11.34
N GLN A 131 -1.48 -16.29 -11.40
CA GLN A 131 -0.27 -17.12 -11.47
C GLN A 131 -0.10 -17.99 -10.22
N ARG A 132 -0.57 -17.53 -9.07
CA ARG A 132 -0.58 -18.30 -7.83
C ARG A 132 -1.68 -19.36 -7.77
N GLY A 133 -2.63 -19.36 -8.70
CA GLY A 133 -3.77 -20.27 -8.75
C GLY A 133 -4.98 -19.81 -7.94
N ASP A 134 -5.02 -18.54 -7.51
CA ASP A 134 -6.19 -18.00 -6.84
C ASP A 134 -7.36 -17.85 -7.82
N ARG A 135 -8.57 -18.19 -7.37
CA ARG A 135 -9.80 -18.06 -8.17
C ARG A 135 -10.49 -16.73 -7.99
N GLN A 136 -10.14 -16.01 -6.95
CA GLN A 136 -10.70 -14.71 -6.60
C GLN A 136 -9.65 -13.86 -5.89
N ILE A 137 -9.92 -12.56 -5.83
CA ILE A 137 -9.17 -11.58 -5.05
C ILE A 137 -10.18 -10.71 -4.30
N GLY A 138 -9.95 -10.51 -3.01
CA GLY A 138 -10.86 -9.76 -2.15
C GLY A 138 -10.21 -8.50 -1.59
N LEU A 139 -11.05 -7.58 -1.16
CA LEU A 139 -10.67 -6.37 -0.44
C LEU A 139 -11.83 -5.87 0.41
N GLN A 140 -11.53 -4.99 1.36
CA GLN A 140 -12.52 -4.17 2.06
C GLN A 140 -12.32 -2.71 1.72
N VAL A 141 -13.42 -1.99 1.56
CA VAL A 141 -13.40 -0.56 1.25
C VAL A 141 -14.52 0.15 2.01
N PHE A 142 -14.21 1.31 2.57
CA PHE A 142 -15.22 2.16 3.21
C PHE A 142 -16.20 2.71 2.17
N GLN A 143 -17.49 2.72 2.47
CA GLN A 143 -18.52 3.28 1.59
C GLN A 143 -18.32 4.77 1.31
N SER A 144 -17.66 5.48 2.20
CA SER A 144 -17.28 6.89 2.04
C SER A 144 -16.14 7.09 1.03
N ASN A 145 -15.31 6.06 0.78
CA ASN A 145 -14.18 6.14 -0.15
C ASN A 145 -14.64 6.00 -1.61
N LYS A 146 -15.36 7.01 -2.11
CA LYS A 146 -15.91 7.00 -3.47
C LYS A 146 -14.86 6.83 -4.57
N PRO A 147 -13.67 7.46 -4.50
CA PRO A 147 -12.64 7.24 -5.51
C PRO A 147 -12.18 5.79 -5.62
N ALA A 148 -11.99 5.09 -4.49
CA ALA A 148 -11.61 3.69 -4.47
C ALA A 148 -12.75 2.79 -5.00
N LEU A 149 -13.99 3.01 -4.56
CA LEU A 149 -15.16 2.30 -5.08
C LEU A 149 -15.29 2.42 -6.59
N ASN A 150 -15.10 3.62 -7.15
CA ASN A 150 -15.14 3.83 -8.59
C ASN A 150 -14.05 3.04 -9.32
N LEU A 151 -12.83 3.00 -8.77
CA LEU A 151 -11.72 2.20 -9.32
C LEU A 151 -12.09 0.71 -9.35
N TYR A 152 -12.54 0.16 -8.21
CA TYR A 152 -12.86 -1.26 -8.10
C TYR A 152 -14.03 -1.65 -8.99
N ASN A 153 -15.09 -0.85 -9.05
CA ASN A 153 -16.24 -1.08 -9.96
C ASN A 153 -15.80 -1.08 -11.43
N GLN A 154 -14.93 -0.16 -11.85
CA GLN A 154 -14.39 -0.12 -13.22
C GLN A 154 -13.54 -1.36 -13.56
N LEU A 155 -12.90 -1.97 -12.56
CA LEU A 155 -12.13 -3.20 -12.70
C LEU A 155 -12.97 -4.46 -12.58
N GLY A 156 -14.28 -4.35 -12.38
CA GLY A 156 -15.20 -5.49 -12.31
C GLY A 156 -15.34 -6.12 -10.92
N TYR A 157 -14.86 -5.46 -9.87
CA TYR A 157 -15.10 -5.91 -8.50
C TYR A 157 -16.58 -5.72 -8.13
N GLN A 158 -17.12 -6.70 -7.42
CA GLN A 158 -18.50 -6.72 -6.96
C GLN A 158 -18.57 -6.89 -5.45
N THR A 159 -19.57 -6.25 -4.83
CA THR A 159 -19.83 -6.43 -3.39
C THR A 159 -20.33 -7.85 -3.13
N GLN A 160 -19.62 -8.61 -2.30
CA GLN A 160 -19.99 -9.97 -1.91
C GLN A 160 -20.65 -10.02 -0.53
N SER A 161 -20.28 -9.10 0.36
CA SER A 161 -20.80 -9.05 1.72
C SER A 161 -20.81 -7.63 2.26
N LEU A 162 -21.55 -7.41 3.33
CA LEU A 162 -21.57 -6.15 4.05
C LEU A 162 -21.04 -6.37 5.45
N TRP A 163 -20.08 -5.55 5.86
CA TRP A 163 -19.63 -5.47 7.24
C TRP A 163 -20.47 -4.41 7.96
N MET A 164 -21.19 -4.81 9.01
CA MET A 164 -22.09 -3.94 9.75
C MET A 164 -21.59 -3.74 11.17
N VAL A 165 -21.69 -2.51 11.69
CA VAL A 165 -21.33 -2.17 13.06
C VAL A 165 -22.50 -1.50 13.78
N LYS A 166 -22.59 -1.77 15.08
CA LYS A 166 -23.45 -1.04 16.02
C LYS A 166 -22.57 -0.50 17.13
N PHE A 167 -22.53 0.81 17.29
CA PHE A 167 -21.86 1.43 18.44
C PHE A 167 -22.71 1.22 19.69
N LEU A 168 -22.10 0.64 20.73
CA LEU A 168 -22.78 0.41 22.00
C LEU A 168 -22.47 1.60 22.92
N SER A 169 -23.52 2.33 23.34
CA SER A 169 -23.38 3.33 24.41
C SER A 169 -23.15 2.58 25.71
N ALA A 170 -22.12 2.92 26.48
CA ALA A 170 -22.07 2.49 27.87
C ALA A 170 -23.27 3.11 28.58
N GLU A 171 -24.16 2.28 29.11
CA GLU A 171 -25.21 2.77 30.03
C GLU A 171 -24.52 3.42 31.22
N LYS A 172 -24.90 4.69 31.48
CA LYS A 172 -24.42 5.45 32.64
C LYS A 172 -25.06 4.96 33.91
#